data_5801edeb5dcc4217659797ebb7618606
#
_entry.id   5801edeb5dcc4217659797ebb7618606
#
_cell.length_a   1.000
_cell.length_b   1.000
_cell.length_c   1.000
_cell.angle_alpha   90.00
_cell.angle_beta   90.00
_cell.angle_gamma   90.00
#
_symmetry.space_group_name_H-M   'P 1'
#
loop_
_entity.id
_entity.type
_entity.pdbx_description
1 polymer ?
#
loop_
_entity_poly.entity_id
_entity_poly.type
_entity_poly.pdbx_seq_one_letter_code
_entity_poly.pdbx_strand_id
1 'polypeptide(L)'
;NGHLDTVPAGSADTWSRPPFAGEVVDGKLIGRGAVDMKGAIAAALASAAAIRRAGIELGGSLWFHLVADEELSGIHGTKVLWERGMLDQDAAIVGEASELQLGLAERGGAWITATARGTAAHGSQPHRGVNAITSMARLLLRLPEALPDRTHPLIGGPTVNAAMIEGGSAPNVVPDRCVVDIDRRTIPGETDPAEVLAPFERLVASIRAEHPEVHIAFELRDWSDAAEGTPDDLIVRLAGDAVAAEAGGEPPACVGFSGITDARYYLNEAKIPTVILGPGSLSVAHAADEWVRVDELIRAARAYARLFVTFLGA
;
A
#
# COMPACT_ATOMS: atom_id res chain seq x y z
N ASN A 1 -8.66 -8.27 -9.80
CA ASN A 1 -9.08 -7.15 -8.97
C ASN A 1 -8.44 -5.85 -9.46
N GLY A 2 -9.20 -4.74 -9.31
CA GLY A 2 -8.68 -3.40 -9.52
C GLY A 2 -9.64 -2.35 -8.96
N HIS A 3 -9.07 -1.25 -8.41
CA HIS A 3 -9.86 -0.17 -7.83
C HIS A 3 -10.19 0.93 -8.86
N LEU A 4 -11.37 1.53 -8.69
CA LEU A 4 -11.89 2.60 -9.55
C LEU A 4 -11.71 3.99 -8.96
N ASP A 5 -11.49 4.08 -7.66
CA ASP A 5 -11.18 5.33 -6.97
C ASP A 5 -9.76 5.80 -7.27
N THR A 6 -9.41 6.96 -6.82
CA THR A 6 -8.08 7.57 -6.94
C THR A 6 -7.89 8.56 -5.79
N VAL A 7 -6.66 8.82 -5.40
CA VAL A 7 -6.37 9.99 -4.57
C VAL A 7 -6.78 11.29 -5.27
N PRO A 8 -7.08 12.37 -4.54
CA PRO A 8 -7.36 13.67 -5.14
C PRO A 8 -6.24 14.12 -6.10
N ALA A 9 -6.62 14.75 -7.20
CA ALA A 9 -5.65 15.27 -8.17
C ALA A 9 -4.77 16.41 -7.62
N GLY A 10 -5.16 17.01 -6.52
CA GLY A 10 -4.50 18.21 -5.99
C GLY A 10 -4.84 19.46 -6.79
N SER A 11 -3.95 20.49 -6.72
CA SER A 11 -4.15 21.72 -7.47
C SER A 11 -3.93 21.49 -8.95
N ALA A 12 -4.87 21.96 -9.79
CA ALA A 12 -4.77 21.87 -11.24
C ALA A 12 -3.52 22.60 -11.79
N ASP A 13 -3.05 23.62 -11.09
CA ASP A 13 -1.87 24.40 -11.49
C ASP A 13 -0.56 23.62 -11.40
N THR A 14 -0.56 22.49 -10.71
CA THR A 14 0.62 21.62 -10.63
C THR A 14 0.71 20.63 -11.79
N TRP A 15 -0.35 20.50 -12.59
CA TRP A 15 -0.42 19.60 -13.72
C TRP A 15 -0.06 20.30 -15.04
N SER A 16 0.74 19.67 -15.87
CA SER A 16 1.03 20.17 -17.23
C SER A 16 -0.15 19.99 -18.18
N ARG A 17 -1.09 19.09 -17.85
CA ARG A 17 -2.33 18.77 -18.57
C ARG A 17 -3.49 18.60 -17.58
N PRO A 18 -4.74 18.80 -18.01
CA PRO A 18 -5.87 18.55 -17.11
C PRO A 18 -5.85 17.09 -16.57
N PRO A 19 -5.91 16.88 -15.25
CA PRO A 19 -5.66 15.58 -14.63
C PRO A 19 -6.63 14.45 -15.05
N PHE A 20 -7.76 14.79 -15.62
CA PHE A 20 -8.78 13.83 -16.06
C PHE A 20 -9.03 13.84 -17.58
N ALA A 21 -8.15 14.48 -18.36
CA ALA A 21 -8.29 14.52 -19.83
C ALA A 21 -7.87 13.21 -20.51
N GLY A 22 -6.95 12.45 -19.91
CA GLY A 22 -6.44 11.19 -20.48
C GLY A 22 -5.69 11.41 -21.79
N GLU A 23 -4.89 12.46 -21.88
CA GLU A 23 -4.13 12.80 -23.08
C GLU A 23 -2.94 11.86 -23.26
N VAL A 24 -2.68 11.47 -24.52
CA VAL A 24 -1.46 10.73 -24.86
C VAL A 24 -0.43 11.69 -25.43
N VAL A 25 0.70 11.82 -24.73
CA VAL A 25 1.82 12.68 -25.13
C VAL A 25 3.11 11.86 -25.07
N ASP A 26 3.87 11.86 -26.13
CA ASP A 26 5.14 11.11 -26.26
C ASP A 26 5.04 9.63 -25.83
N GLY A 27 3.93 8.98 -26.17
CA GLY A 27 3.67 7.57 -25.84
C GLY A 27 3.27 7.32 -24.38
N LYS A 28 2.99 8.37 -23.61
CA LYS A 28 2.49 8.32 -22.22
C LYS A 28 1.04 8.76 -22.17
N LEU A 29 0.20 7.96 -21.56
CA LEU A 29 -1.15 8.34 -21.17
C LEU A 29 -1.05 9.09 -19.83
N ILE A 30 -1.35 10.38 -19.84
CA ILE A 30 -1.24 11.26 -18.66
C ILE A 30 -2.62 11.43 -18.02
N GLY A 31 -2.71 11.23 -16.73
CA GLY A 31 -3.94 11.47 -15.96
C GLY A 31 -3.94 10.80 -14.60
N ARG A 32 -4.71 11.37 -13.65
CA ARG A 32 -4.92 10.77 -12.34
C ARG A 32 -5.63 9.41 -12.48
N GLY A 33 -5.08 8.37 -11.87
CA GLY A 33 -5.56 7.00 -11.99
C GLY A 33 -5.08 6.29 -13.26
N ALA A 34 -4.22 6.91 -14.07
CA ALA A 34 -3.70 6.28 -15.28
C ALA A 34 -2.77 5.11 -14.95
N VAL A 35 -1.89 5.27 -13.96
CA VAL A 35 -1.01 4.21 -13.47
C VAL A 35 -1.61 3.49 -12.28
N ASP A 36 -2.34 4.18 -11.43
CA ASP A 36 -2.90 3.69 -10.17
C ASP A 36 -4.42 3.85 -10.16
N MET A 37 -5.16 2.78 -10.55
CA MET A 37 -4.69 1.61 -11.33
C MET A 37 -5.60 1.33 -12.54
N LYS A 38 -6.32 2.37 -13.07
CA LYS A 38 -7.28 2.20 -14.19
C LYS A 38 -6.64 1.74 -15.50
N GLY A 39 -5.31 1.99 -15.67
CA GLY A 39 -4.56 1.45 -16.80
C GLY A 39 -4.55 -0.08 -16.82
N ALA A 40 -4.30 -0.70 -15.68
CA ALA A 40 -4.34 -2.17 -15.55
C ALA A 40 -5.75 -2.72 -15.78
N ILE A 41 -6.78 -2.06 -15.22
CA ILE A 41 -8.19 -2.43 -15.47
C ILE A 41 -8.50 -2.37 -16.96
N ALA A 42 -8.11 -1.31 -17.65
CA ALA A 42 -8.32 -1.17 -19.08
C ALA A 42 -7.61 -2.27 -19.89
N ALA A 43 -6.37 -2.61 -19.53
CA ALA A 43 -5.61 -3.69 -20.13
C ALA A 43 -6.30 -5.05 -19.93
N ALA A 44 -6.79 -5.33 -18.72
CA ALA A 44 -7.47 -6.58 -18.38
C ALA A 44 -8.82 -6.72 -19.13
N LEU A 45 -9.62 -5.65 -19.18
CA LEU A 45 -10.88 -5.63 -19.94
C LEU A 45 -10.64 -5.76 -21.45
N ALA A 46 -9.59 -5.11 -21.98
CA ALA A 46 -9.21 -5.23 -23.39
C ALA A 46 -8.80 -6.66 -23.75
N SER A 47 -8.08 -7.36 -22.84
CA SER A 47 -7.71 -8.78 -23.04
C SER A 47 -8.95 -9.68 -23.11
N ALA A 48 -9.88 -9.55 -22.17
CA ALA A 48 -11.12 -10.33 -22.21
C ALA A 48 -11.95 -10.05 -23.46
N ALA A 49 -12.04 -8.78 -23.88
CA ALA A 49 -12.69 -8.41 -25.13
C ALA A 49 -11.99 -8.97 -26.38
N ALA A 50 -10.67 -9.08 -26.37
CA ALA A 50 -9.89 -9.68 -27.47
C ALA A 50 -10.12 -11.20 -27.56
N ILE A 51 -10.08 -11.90 -26.41
CA ILE A 51 -10.36 -13.35 -26.32
C ILE A 51 -11.76 -13.63 -26.88
N ARG A 52 -12.76 -12.88 -26.44
CA ARG A 52 -14.14 -13.01 -26.91
C ARG A 52 -14.27 -12.76 -28.41
N ARG A 53 -13.62 -11.71 -28.97
CA ARG A 53 -13.64 -11.40 -30.41
C ARG A 53 -12.93 -12.47 -31.26
N ALA A 54 -11.92 -13.11 -30.69
CA ALA A 54 -11.22 -14.23 -31.33
C ALA A 54 -12.04 -15.53 -31.35
N GLY A 55 -13.19 -15.57 -30.67
CA GLY A 55 -14.01 -16.78 -30.55
C GLY A 55 -13.37 -17.86 -29.69
N ILE A 56 -12.44 -17.48 -28.79
CA ILE A 56 -11.79 -18.42 -27.88
C ILE A 56 -12.74 -18.68 -26.71
N GLU A 57 -13.09 -19.95 -26.50
CA GLU A 57 -13.88 -20.41 -25.37
C GLU A 57 -12.95 -20.77 -24.20
N LEU A 58 -13.19 -20.17 -23.04
CA LEU A 58 -12.44 -20.46 -21.80
C LEU A 58 -13.08 -21.63 -21.07
N GLY A 59 -12.27 -22.55 -20.54
CA GLY A 59 -12.71 -23.70 -19.77
C GLY A 59 -13.18 -23.36 -18.34
N GLY A 60 -13.12 -22.10 -17.94
CA GLY A 60 -13.51 -21.59 -16.64
C GLY A 60 -14.13 -20.21 -16.70
N SER A 61 -14.31 -19.57 -15.55
CA SER A 61 -14.91 -18.24 -15.40
C SER A 61 -13.84 -17.18 -15.12
N LEU A 62 -13.93 -16.04 -15.82
CA LEU A 62 -13.12 -14.86 -15.57
C LEU A 62 -13.99 -13.80 -14.86
N TRP A 63 -13.60 -13.43 -13.66
CA TRP A 63 -14.27 -12.43 -12.83
C TRP A 63 -13.47 -11.14 -12.80
N PHE A 64 -14.16 -10.00 -12.83
CA PHE A 64 -13.57 -8.67 -12.63
C PHE A 64 -14.15 -8.06 -11.37
N HIS A 65 -13.37 -8.00 -10.31
CA HIS A 65 -13.71 -7.28 -9.10
C HIS A 65 -13.23 -5.84 -9.25
N LEU A 66 -14.14 -4.96 -9.70
CA LEU A 66 -13.89 -3.54 -9.85
C LEU A 66 -14.44 -2.83 -8.64
N VAL A 67 -13.56 -2.43 -7.74
CA VAL A 67 -13.91 -1.97 -6.39
C VAL A 67 -13.67 -0.48 -6.21
N ALA A 68 -14.12 0.06 -5.10
CA ALA A 68 -13.87 1.43 -4.64
C ALA A 68 -13.16 1.39 -3.28
N ASP A 69 -12.71 2.55 -2.78
CA ASP A 69 -12.20 2.76 -1.43
C ASP A 69 -10.83 2.10 -1.15
N GLU A 70 -10.11 1.64 -2.17
CA GLU A 70 -8.79 1.04 -2.00
C GLU A 70 -7.81 2.06 -1.42
N GLU A 71 -7.79 3.26 -1.97
CA GLU A 71 -6.90 4.38 -1.60
C GLU A 71 -7.09 4.89 -0.15
N LEU A 72 -8.14 4.45 0.52
CA LEU A 72 -8.45 4.83 1.91
C LEU A 72 -8.37 3.67 2.91
N SER A 73 -8.45 2.43 2.51
CA SER A 73 -8.24 1.22 3.32
C SER A 73 -8.97 -0.02 2.75
N GLY A 74 -9.72 0.10 1.68
CA GLY A 74 -10.46 -1.00 1.03
C GLY A 74 -11.63 -1.58 1.83
N ILE A 75 -12.04 -0.92 2.94
CA ILE A 75 -13.08 -1.47 3.83
C ILE A 75 -14.47 -1.48 3.21
N HIS A 76 -14.73 -0.60 2.23
CA HIS A 76 -15.98 -0.56 1.47
C HIS A 76 -15.86 -1.20 0.09
N GLY A 77 -14.67 -1.69 -0.26
CA GLY A 77 -14.32 -2.35 -1.52
C GLY A 77 -14.16 -3.86 -1.37
N THR A 78 -12.95 -4.34 -1.54
CA THR A 78 -12.62 -5.77 -1.54
C THR A 78 -12.94 -6.46 -0.22
N LYS A 79 -12.85 -5.77 0.91
CA LYS A 79 -13.31 -6.31 2.20
C LYS A 79 -14.78 -6.73 2.18
N VAL A 80 -15.66 -5.90 1.57
CA VAL A 80 -17.08 -6.23 1.45
C VAL A 80 -17.30 -7.46 0.57
N LEU A 81 -16.50 -7.63 -0.49
CA LEU A 81 -16.58 -8.84 -1.32
C LEU A 81 -16.21 -10.08 -0.51
N TRP A 82 -15.16 -10.00 0.30
CA TRP A 82 -14.76 -11.09 1.20
C TRP A 82 -15.84 -11.40 2.23
N GLU A 83 -16.34 -10.40 2.96
CA GLU A 83 -17.39 -10.57 3.98
C GLU A 83 -18.69 -11.17 3.42
N ARG A 84 -18.97 -10.96 2.13
CA ARG A 84 -20.10 -11.54 1.42
C ARG A 84 -19.85 -12.92 0.81
N GLY A 85 -18.64 -13.47 0.99
CA GLY A 85 -18.25 -14.75 0.43
C GLY A 85 -18.13 -14.75 -1.10
N MET A 86 -17.81 -13.58 -1.68
CA MET A 86 -17.62 -13.42 -3.13
C MET A 86 -16.17 -13.63 -3.57
N LEU A 87 -15.23 -13.80 -2.63
CA LEU A 87 -13.86 -14.21 -2.92
C LEU A 87 -13.75 -15.73 -2.77
N ASP A 88 -14.07 -16.44 -3.86
CA ASP A 88 -14.12 -17.91 -3.93
C ASP A 88 -13.43 -18.47 -5.20
N GLN A 89 -12.62 -17.64 -5.87
CA GLN A 89 -11.92 -17.98 -7.10
C GLN A 89 -10.68 -18.85 -6.82
N ASP A 90 -10.24 -19.63 -7.81
CA ASP A 90 -9.05 -20.49 -7.69
C ASP A 90 -7.72 -19.69 -7.68
N ALA A 91 -7.72 -18.49 -8.25
CA ALA A 91 -6.57 -17.58 -8.25
C ALA A 91 -7.02 -16.13 -8.51
N ALA A 92 -6.15 -15.17 -8.15
CA ALA A 92 -6.39 -13.76 -8.40
C ALA A 92 -5.17 -13.03 -8.98
N ILE A 93 -5.45 -11.95 -9.70
CA ILE A 93 -4.47 -10.96 -10.13
C ILE A 93 -4.96 -9.62 -9.59
N VAL A 94 -4.10 -8.91 -8.87
CA VAL A 94 -4.33 -7.53 -8.46
C VAL A 94 -3.52 -6.62 -9.38
N GLY A 95 -4.20 -5.76 -10.11
CA GLY A 95 -3.62 -5.04 -11.26
C GLY A 95 -2.80 -3.81 -10.90
N GLU A 96 -2.18 -3.75 -9.73
CA GLU A 96 -1.35 -2.64 -9.27
C GLU A 96 -0.07 -2.44 -10.10
N ALA A 97 0.43 -1.21 -10.09
CA ALA A 97 1.58 -0.77 -10.88
C ALA A 97 2.88 -1.45 -10.41
N SER A 98 3.24 -2.56 -11.04
CA SER A 98 4.41 -3.38 -10.73
C SER A 98 5.50 -3.37 -11.81
N GLU A 99 5.39 -2.50 -12.82
CA GLU A 99 6.29 -2.50 -14.00
C GLU A 99 6.29 -3.85 -14.73
N LEU A 100 5.16 -4.57 -14.66
CA LEU A 100 5.01 -5.96 -15.10
C LEU A 100 5.99 -6.94 -14.42
N GLN A 101 6.49 -6.60 -13.23
CA GLN A 101 7.16 -7.54 -12.34
C GLN A 101 6.11 -8.34 -11.54
N LEU A 102 6.49 -9.50 -11.05
CA LEU A 102 5.60 -10.35 -10.25
C LEU A 102 5.64 -9.88 -8.78
N GLY A 103 4.73 -8.99 -8.40
CA GLY A 103 4.56 -8.59 -7.01
C GLY A 103 4.05 -9.76 -6.17
N LEU A 104 4.86 -10.23 -5.23
CA LEU A 104 4.57 -11.43 -4.45
C LEU A 104 4.41 -11.15 -2.96
N ALA A 105 5.02 -10.10 -2.46
CA ALA A 105 4.86 -9.66 -1.07
C ALA A 105 4.56 -8.18 -1.04
N GLU A 106 3.70 -7.77 -0.11
CA GLU A 106 3.37 -6.37 0.13
C GLU A 106 3.51 -5.99 1.60
N ARG A 107 3.71 -4.71 1.85
CA ARG A 107 3.74 -4.18 3.21
C ARG A 107 2.34 -4.10 3.78
N GLY A 108 2.26 -4.21 5.11
CA GLY A 108 1.11 -3.73 5.85
C GLY A 108 1.36 -2.34 6.44
N GLY A 109 0.39 -1.84 7.20
CA GLY A 109 0.46 -0.54 7.82
C GLY A 109 -0.22 -0.49 9.17
N ALA A 110 0.33 0.33 10.06
CA ALA A 110 -0.28 0.72 11.31
C ALA A 110 -0.16 2.23 11.45
N TRP A 111 -1.29 2.93 11.47
CA TRP A 111 -1.31 4.35 11.81
C TRP A 111 -1.53 4.49 13.31
N ILE A 112 -0.55 5.10 13.97
CA ILE A 112 -0.49 5.17 15.44
C ILE A 112 -0.44 6.63 15.84
N THR A 113 -1.35 7.04 16.73
CA THR A 113 -1.27 8.36 17.37
C THR A 113 -0.56 8.22 18.71
N ALA A 114 0.56 8.91 18.89
CA ALA A 114 1.26 9.07 20.15
C ALA A 114 0.84 10.40 20.82
N THR A 115 0.37 10.35 22.05
CA THR A 115 0.00 11.55 22.83
C THR A 115 0.88 11.67 24.06
N ALA A 116 1.71 12.72 24.09
CA ALA A 116 2.44 13.13 25.29
C ALA A 116 1.58 14.08 26.14
N ARG A 117 1.51 13.80 27.44
CA ARG A 117 0.88 14.68 28.42
C ARG A 117 1.92 15.24 29.38
N GLY A 118 1.79 16.52 29.65
CA GLY A 118 2.65 17.26 30.55
C GLY A 118 1.84 18.05 31.57
N THR A 119 2.47 19.12 32.12
CA THR A 119 1.84 20.04 33.06
C THR A 119 2.17 21.47 32.62
N ALA A 120 1.13 22.26 32.40
CA ALA A 120 1.31 23.66 32.02
C ALA A 120 1.91 24.49 33.17
N ALA A 121 2.76 25.44 32.82
CA ALA A 121 3.33 26.43 33.73
C ALA A 121 3.67 27.71 32.94
N HIS A 122 3.97 28.77 33.65
CA HIS A 122 4.44 30.02 33.04
C HIS A 122 5.81 29.79 32.37
N GLY A 123 6.00 30.22 31.13
CA GLY A 123 7.21 29.97 30.36
C GLY A 123 8.52 30.48 31.00
N SER A 124 8.46 31.49 31.91
CA SER A 124 9.62 31.94 32.68
C SER A 124 9.96 31.03 33.86
N GLN A 125 9.10 30.06 34.22
CA GLN A 125 9.28 29.11 35.29
C GLN A 125 9.07 27.68 34.81
N PRO A 126 9.82 27.21 33.79
CA PRO A 126 9.57 25.91 33.14
C PRO A 126 9.78 24.72 34.09
N HIS A 127 10.56 24.89 35.16
CA HIS A 127 10.79 23.87 36.19
C HIS A 127 9.54 23.53 37.03
N ARG A 128 8.46 24.32 36.91
CA ARG A 128 7.17 24.10 37.59
C ARG A 128 6.19 23.29 36.73
N GLY A 129 6.53 23.05 35.47
CA GLY A 129 5.73 22.30 34.54
C GLY A 129 6.46 21.06 34.02
N VAL A 130 5.74 20.27 33.22
CA VAL A 130 6.29 19.17 32.44
C VAL A 130 6.02 19.46 30.98
N ASN A 131 7.06 19.64 30.19
CA ASN A 131 6.93 20.03 28.79
C ASN A 131 6.65 18.79 27.92
N ALA A 132 5.42 18.70 27.41
CA ALA A 132 4.98 17.59 26.55
C ALA A 132 5.72 17.52 25.20
N ILE A 133 6.13 18.66 24.64
CA ILE A 133 6.94 18.69 23.40
C ILE A 133 8.31 18.08 23.66
N THR A 134 8.96 18.44 24.78
CA THR A 134 10.25 17.84 25.15
C THR A 134 10.12 16.34 25.42
N SER A 135 9.03 15.92 26.07
CA SER A 135 8.74 14.50 26.29
C SER A 135 8.58 13.75 24.97
N MET A 136 7.82 14.31 24.02
CA MET A 136 7.64 13.74 22.69
C MET A 136 8.96 13.69 21.89
N ALA A 137 9.79 14.74 21.95
CA ALA A 137 11.06 14.77 21.28
C ALA A 137 11.98 13.61 21.70
N ARG A 138 11.94 13.20 22.99
CA ARG A 138 12.70 12.02 23.47
C ARG A 138 12.25 10.74 22.78
N LEU A 139 10.95 10.55 22.58
CA LEU A 139 10.40 9.42 21.84
C LEU A 139 10.84 9.47 20.38
N LEU A 140 10.66 10.62 19.71
CA LEU A 140 10.91 10.77 18.27
C LEU A 140 12.37 10.47 17.89
N LEU A 141 13.33 10.89 18.71
CA LEU A 141 14.74 10.62 18.49
C LEU A 141 15.11 9.12 18.59
N ARG A 142 14.27 8.34 19.25
CA ARG A 142 14.49 6.91 19.49
C ARG A 142 13.49 6.01 18.76
N LEU A 143 12.58 6.57 17.95
CA LEU A 143 11.52 5.83 17.25
C LEU A 143 12.04 4.59 16.49
N PRO A 144 13.19 4.61 15.79
CA PRO A 144 13.71 3.43 15.12
C PRO A 144 14.05 2.26 16.05
N GLU A 145 14.28 2.49 17.35
CA GLU A 145 14.53 1.42 18.34
C GLU A 145 13.28 0.56 18.62
N ALA A 146 12.09 1.05 18.24
CA ALA A 146 10.84 0.29 18.34
C ALA A 146 10.65 -0.70 17.18
N LEU A 147 11.51 -0.68 16.16
CA LEU A 147 11.43 -1.61 15.06
C LEU A 147 12.09 -2.95 15.42
N PRO A 148 11.49 -4.11 15.07
CA PRO A 148 12.14 -5.40 15.23
C PRO A 148 13.33 -5.53 14.26
N ASP A 149 14.37 -6.23 14.67
CA ASP A 149 15.50 -6.59 13.81
C ASP A 149 15.10 -7.78 12.93
N ARG A 150 14.30 -7.49 11.92
CA ARG A 150 13.78 -8.44 10.93
C ARG A 150 13.83 -7.83 9.55
N THR A 151 14.13 -8.65 8.55
CA THR A 151 14.04 -8.26 7.14
C THR A 151 13.33 -9.34 6.35
N HIS A 152 12.48 -8.91 5.42
CA HIS A 152 11.85 -9.78 4.45
C HIS A 152 12.67 -9.79 3.14
N PRO A 153 12.87 -10.94 2.48
CA PRO A 153 13.74 -11.02 1.29
C PRO A 153 13.36 -10.08 0.16
N LEU A 154 12.05 -9.86 -0.05
CA LEU A 154 11.55 -9.06 -1.16
C LEU A 154 11.31 -7.58 -0.81
N ILE A 155 10.93 -7.25 0.43
CA ILE A 155 10.52 -5.88 0.81
C ILE A 155 11.39 -5.23 1.87
N GLY A 156 12.45 -5.93 2.33
CA GLY A 156 13.35 -5.39 3.34
C GLY A 156 12.73 -5.33 4.74
N GLY A 157 13.29 -4.48 5.60
CA GLY A 157 12.82 -4.31 6.98
C GLY A 157 11.55 -3.47 7.10
N PRO A 158 10.89 -3.52 8.26
CA PRO A 158 9.80 -2.63 8.59
C PRO A 158 10.28 -1.18 8.71
N THR A 159 9.36 -0.22 8.59
CA THR A 159 9.72 1.21 8.67
C THR A 159 8.82 1.97 9.65
N VAL A 160 9.32 3.09 10.16
CA VAL A 160 8.57 4.01 11.00
C VAL A 160 8.86 5.45 10.58
N ASN A 161 7.81 6.25 10.46
CA ASN A 161 7.89 7.66 10.12
C ASN A 161 6.97 8.46 11.03
N ALA A 162 7.49 9.52 11.67
CA ALA A 162 6.67 10.52 12.34
C ALA A 162 6.13 11.48 11.27
N ALA A 163 4.86 11.33 10.92
CA ALA A 163 4.27 12.00 9.77
C ALA A 163 3.73 13.40 10.09
N MET A 164 3.13 13.56 11.28
CA MET A 164 2.53 14.83 11.71
C MET A 164 2.85 15.08 13.18
N ILE A 165 3.01 16.34 13.56
CA ILE A 165 3.22 16.75 14.95
C ILE A 165 2.46 18.03 15.27
N GLU A 166 1.79 18.06 16.43
CA GLU A 166 1.10 19.22 16.96
C GLU A 166 1.34 19.33 18.47
N GLY A 167 1.64 20.55 18.98
CA GLY A 167 1.87 20.73 20.40
C GLY A 167 2.04 22.18 20.83
N GLY A 168 1.67 22.46 22.09
CA GLY A 168 1.72 23.79 22.66
C GLY A 168 0.53 24.68 22.28
N SER A 169 0.36 25.78 23.02
CA SER A 169 -0.74 26.75 22.80
C SER A 169 -0.26 28.21 22.69
N ALA A 170 0.83 28.55 23.39
CA ALA A 170 1.42 29.90 23.34
C ALA A 170 2.92 29.86 23.73
N PRO A 171 3.75 30.78 23.21
CA PRO A 171 5.20 30.80 23.49
C PRO A 171 5.57 30.98 24.96
N ASN A 172 4.70 31.61 25.75
CA ASN A 172 4.91 31.88 27.17
C ASN A 172 4.25 30.85 28.11
N VAL A 173 3.83 29.69 27.60
CA VAL A 173 3.23 28.59 28.38
C VAL A 173 4.03 27.32 28.13
N VAL A 174 4.37 26.59 29.21
CA VAL A 174 4.94 25.24 29.10
C VAL A 174 3.89 24.32 28.49
N PRO A 175 4.14 23.64 27.38
CA PRO A 175 3.16 22.78 26.72
C PRO A 175 2.77 21.57 27.59
N ASP A 176 1.48 21.38 27.80
CA ASP A 176 0.92 20.24 28.54
C ASP A 176 0.42 19.11 27.63
N ARG A 177 0.45 19.32 26.31
CA ARG A 177 0.06 18.31 25.32
C ARG A 177 0.91 18.43 24.04
N CYS A 178 1.33 17.26 23.54
CA CYS A 178 1.91 17.11 22.21
C CYS A 178 1.42 15.81 21.59
N VAL A 179 1.04 15.84 20.32
CA VAL A 179 0.52 14.70 19.56
C VAL A 179 1.36 14.48 18.34
N VAL A 180 1.62 13.22 18.03
CA VAL A 180 2.32 12.81 16.81
C VAL A 180 1.56 11.69 16.16
N ASP A 181 1.32 11.76 14.86
CA ASP A 181 0.86 10.66 14.06
C ASP A 181 2.05 9.96 13.41
N ILE A 182 2.08 8.64 13.57
CA ILE A 182 3.17 7.76 13.16
C ILE A 182 2.65 6.80 12.10
N ASP A 183 3.31 6.75 10.96
CA ASP A 183 3.14 5.72 9.93
C ASP A 183 4.17 4.60 10.16
N ARG A 184 3.70 3.42 10.55
CA ARG A 184 4.49 2.22 10.78
C ARG A 184 4.17 1.19 9.70
N ARG A 185 5.13 0.94 8.80
CA ARG A 185 4.96 -0.10 7.77
C ARG A 185 5.44 -1.45 8.32
N THR A 186 4.53 -2.44 8.28
CA THR A 186 4.78 -3.82 8.69
C THR A 186 5.28 -4.68 7.53
N ILE A 187 5.78 -5.86 7.86
CA ILE A 187 6.22 -6.88 6.89
C ILE A 187 5.51 -8.20 7.18
N PRO A 188 5.44 -9.15 6.24
CA PRO A 188 4.86 -10.46 6.47
C PRO A 188 5.36 -11.13 7.74
N GLY A 189 4.43 -11.69 8.53
CA GLY A 189 4.68 -12.24 9.85
C GLY A 189 4.53 -11.26 11.02
N GLU A 190 4.20 -10.00 10.78
CA GLU A 190 3.70 -9.05 11.78
C GLU A 190 2.18 -8.96 11.61
N THR A 191 1.45 -9.82 12.29
CA THR A 191 0.00 -10.01 12.09
C THR A 191 -0.84 -9.58 13.30
N ASP A 192 -0.21 -9.26 14.43
CA ASP A 192 -0.91 -8.81 15.64
C ASP A 192 -0.60 -7.34 15.90
N PRO A 193 -1.61 -6.45 15.83
CA PRO A 193 -1.46 -5.04 16.18
C PRO A 193 -0.88 -4.81 17.57
N ALA A 194 -1.19 -5.66 18.55
CA ALA A 194 -0.67 -5.53 19.90
C ALA A 194 0.84 -5.81 19.96
N GLU A 195 1.32 -6.78 19.18
CA GLU A 195 2.76 -7.06 19.07
C GLU A 195 3.52 -5.91 18.38
N VAL A 196 2.86 -5.19 17.47
CA VAL A 196 3.45 -4.00 16.81
C VAL A 196 3.50 -2.79 17.75
N LEU A 197 2.52 -2.62 18.64
CA LEU A 197 2.51 -1.52 19.63
C LEU A 197 3.46 -1.75 20.80
N ALA A 198 3.61 -2.97 21.27
CA ALA A 198 4.41 -3.30 22.45
C ALA A 198 5.86 -2.77 22.43
N PRO A 199 6.60 -2.73 21.31
CA PRO A 199 7.92 -2.10 21.24
C PRO A 199 7.90 -0.59 21.56
N PHE A 200 6.89 0.13 21.10
CA PHE A 200 6.74 1.57 21.41
C PHE A 200 6.46 1.80 22.90
N GLU A 201 5.65 0.95 23.50
CA GLU A 201 5.36 1.01 24.94
C GLU A 201 6.63 0.70 25.76
N ARG A 202 7.41 -0.31 25.36
CA ARG A 202 8.71 -0.61 25.97
C ARG A 202 9.70 0.54 25.84
N LEU A 203 9.73 1.20 24.68
CA LEU A 203 10.57 2.37 24.44
C LEU A 203 10.18 3.52 25.39
N VAL A 204 8.89 3.82 25.53
CA VAL A 204 8.41 4.82 26.48
C VAL A 204 8.75 4.43 27.93
N ALA A 205 8.64 3.16 28.28
CA ALA A 205 9.02 2.68 29.63
C ALA A 205 10.52 2.88 29.89
N SER A 206 11.38 2.65 28.90
CA SER A 206 12.83 2.91 29.01
C SER A 206 13.13 4.41 29.14
N ILE A 207 12.46 5.27 28.39
CA ILE A 207 12.58 6.73 28.52
C ILE A 207 12.14 7.19 29.92
N ARG A 208 11.04 6.63 30.43
CA ARG A 208 10.51 6.97 31.77
C ARG A 208 11.45 6.54 32.90
N ALA A 209 12.25 5.50 32.73
CA ALA A 209 13.25 5.11 33.72
C ALA A 209 14.29 6.22 33.95
N GLU A 210 14.62 6.99 32.91
CA GLU A 210 15.56 8.12 32.97
C GLU A 210 14.84 9.45 33.23
N HIS A 211 13.58 9.55 32.80
CA HIS A 211 12.74 10.75 32.84
C HIS A 211 11.34 10.41 33.35
N PRO A 212 11.18 10.28 34.73
CA PRO A 212 9.92 9.81 35.34
C PRO A 212 8.70 10.66 35.00
N GLU A 213 8.92 11.92 34.63
CA GLU A 213 7.88 12.86 34.21
C GLU A 213 7.28 12.58 32.84
N VAL A 214 7.89 11.70 32.04
CA VAL A 214 7.41 11.41 30.67
C VAL A 214 6.19 10.51 30.72
N HIS A 215 5.07 11.00 30.15
CA HIS A 215 3.83 10.27 29.99
C HIS A 215 3.40 10.32 28.52
N ILE A 216 3.55 9.21 27.80
CA ILE A 216 3.14 9.06 26.41
C ILE A 216 2.27 7.80 26.32
N ALA A 217 1.12 7.94 25.65
CA ALA A 217 0.21 6.86 25.33
C ALA A 217 0.07 6.72 23.81
N PHE A 218 -0.21 5.50 23.36
CA PHE A 218 -0.41 5.19 21.95
C PHE A 218 -1.86 4.76 21.71
N GLU A 219 -2.39 5.14 20.56
CA GLU A 219 -3.68 4.71 20.05
C GLU A 219 -3.47 4.21 18.62
N LEU A 220 -3.83 2.97 18.34
CA LEU A 220 -3.87 2.47 16.96
C LEU A 220 -5.11 3.03 16.27
N ARG A 221 -4.92 3.76 15.20
CA ARG A 221 -5.99 4.41 14.42
C ARG A 221 -6.45 3.55 13.25
N ASP A 222 -5.51 2.86 12.64
CA ASP A 222 -5.78 2.00 11.50
C ASP A 222 -4.77 0.87 11.44
N TRP A 223 -5.19 -0.26 10.83
CA TRP A 223 -4.39 -1.44 10.65
C TRP A 223 -4.68 -2.09 9.30
N SER A 224 -3.61 -2.44 8.60
CA SER A 224 -3.66 -3.25 7.39
C SER A 224 -2.58 -4.32 7.47
N ASP A 225 -2.95 -5.58 7.25
CA ASP A 225 -2.00 -6.68 7.25
C ASP A 225 -1.04 -6.60 6.07
N ALA A 226 0.21 -6.98 6.30
CA ALA A 226 1.12 -7.33 5.23
C ALA A 226 0.72 -8.68 4.64
N ALA A 227 1.02 -8.91 3.37
CA ALA A 227 0.69 -10.16 2.71
C ALA A 227 1.85 -10.71 1.89
N GLU A 228 1.87 -12.03 1.71
CA GLU A 228 2.85 -12.72 0.90
C GLU A 228 2.23 -13.92 0.21
N GLY A 229 2.41 -14.02 -1.11
CA GLY A 229 2.06 -15.18 -1.93
C GLY A 229 3.23 -16.17 -2.03
N THR A 230 2.99 -17.26 -2.71
CA THR A 230 3.96 -18.33 -2.93
C THR A 230 4.48 -18.31 -4.36
N PRO A 231 5.80 -18.25 -4.61
CA PRO A 231 6.34 -18.18 -5.97
C PRO A 231 6.01 -19.42 -6.82
N ASP A 232 5.75 -20.56 -6.17
CA ASP A 232 5.41 -21.81 -6.83
C ASP A 232 3.93 -21.94 -7.20
N ASP A 233 3.09 -20.99 -6.81
CA ASP A 233 1.69 -20.96 -7.21
C ASP A 233 1.53 -20.93 -8.72
N LEU A 234 0.57 -21.69 -9.25
CA LEU A 234 0.34 -21.81 -10.67
C LEU A 234 0.13 -20.44 -11.33
N ILE A 235 -0.66 -19.56 -10.69
CA ILE A 235 -0.95 -18.22 -11.21
C ILE A 235 0.32 -17.37 -11.33
N VAL A 236 1.25 -17.47 -10.38
CA VAL A 236 2.52 -16.71 -10.37
C VAL A 236 3.42 -17.19 -11.50
N ARG A 237 3.58 -18.51 -11.66
CA ARG A 237 4.39 -19.09 -12.73
C ARG A 237 3.85 -18.74 -14.12
N LEU A 238 2.54 -18.92 -14.33
CA LEU A 238 1.90 -18.62 -15.62
C LEU A 238 1.91 -17.11 -15.92
N ALA A 239 1.81 -16.25 -14.90
CA ALA A 239 1.97 -14.80 -15.06
C ALA A 239 3.39 -14.46 -15.53
N GLY A 240 4.41 -15.09 -14.94
CA GLY A 240 5.80 -14.95 -15.37
C GLY A 240 6.00 -15.35 -16.81
N ASP A 241 5.52 -16.52 -17.20
CA ASP A 241 5.60 -17.01 -18.58
C ASP A 241 4.87 -16.09 -19.59
N ALA A 242 3.71 -15.55 -19.17
CA ALA A 242 2.94 -14.63 -20.01
C ALA A 242 3.67 -13.31 -20.25
N VAL A 243 4.30 -12.74 -19.21
CA VAL A 243 5.10 -11.51 -19.32
C VAL A 243 6.38 -11.77 -20.13
N ALA A 244 7.07 -12.88 -19.91
CA ALA A 244 8.27 -13.29 -20.66
C ALA A 244 7.99 -13.39 -22.15
N ALA A 245 6.85 -13.95 -22.52
CA ALA A 245 6.45 -14.08 -23.93
C ALA A 245 6.28 -12.73 -24.66
N GLU A 246 5.88 -11.67 -23.92
CA GLU A 246 5.75 -10.30 -24.48
C GLU A 246 7.08 -9.53 -24.47
N ALA A 247 8.02 -9.90 -23.61
CA ALA A 247 9.35 -9.28 -23.55
C ALA A 247 10.39 -10.00 -24.41
N GLY A 248 10.12 -11.24 -24.82
CA GLY A 248 11.06 -12.08 -25.57
C GLY A 248 12.24 -12.55 -24.72
N GLY A 249 12.02 -12.81 -23.44
CA GLY A 249 13.07 -13.17 -22.47
C GLY A 249 12.63 -14.20 -21.44
N GLU A 250 13.33 -14.21 -20.33
CA GLU A 250 13.01 -15.01 -19.15
C GLU A 250 11.86 -14.40 -18.35
N PRO A 251 11.11 -15.21 -17.56
CA PRO A 251 10.14 -14.69 -16.61
C PRO A 251 10.75 -13.64 -15.68
N PRO A 252 10.02 -12.54 -15.39
CA PRO A 252 10.51 -11.55 -14.43
C PRO A 252 10.67 -12.15 -13.04
N ALA A 253 11.59 -11.58 -12.27
CA ALA A 253 11.76 -11.98 -10.88
C ALA A 253 10.52 -11.63 -10.05
N CYS A 254 10.29 -12.41 -9.00
CA CYS A 254 9.35 -12.02 -7.94
C CYS A 254 9.93 -10.83 -7.18
N VAL A 255 9.11 -9.81 -6.93
CA VAL A 255 9.49 -8.58 -6.24
C VAL A 255 8.54 -8.28 -5.08
N GLY A 256 9.00 -7.42 -4.18
CA GLY A 256 8.16 -6.84 -3.17
C GLY A 256 7.45 -5.60 -3.68
N PHE A 257 6.18 -5.45 -3.32
CA PHE A 257 5.40 -4.25 -3.56
C PHE A 257 5.49 -3.34 -2.33
N SER A 258 5.88 -2.09 -2.51
CA SER A 258 6.15 -1.19 -1.39
C SER A 258 4.88 -0.59 -0.77
N GLY A 259 3.76 -0.63 -1.49
CA GLY A 259 2.44 -0.20 -1.04
C GLY A 259 1.69 -1.28 -0.27
N ILE A 260 0.45 -0.97 0.03
CA ILE A 260 -0.58 -1.87 0.55
C ILE A 260 -1.60 -1.98 -0.58
N THR A 261 -2.08 -3.18 -0.88
CA THR A 261 -3.06 -3.40 -1.95
C THR A 261 -4.21 -4.28 -1.47
N ASP A 262 -5.20 -4.46 -2.31
CA ASP A 262 -6.27 -5.41 -2.06
C ASP A 262 -5.81 -6.89 -2.08
N ALA A 263 -4.57 -7.18 -2.50
CA ALA A 263 -4.04 -8.54 -2.51
C ALA A 263 -4.07 -9.20 -1.12
N ARG A 264 -3.93 -8.41 -0.05
CA ARG A 264 -4.05 -8.90 1.33
C ARG A 264 -5.36 -9.63 1.63
N TYR A 265 -6.48 -9.18 1.05
CA TYR A 265 -7.78 -9.84 1.27
C TYR A 265 -7.85 -11.21 0.59
N TYR A 266 -7.28 -11.33 -0.61
CA TYR A 266 -7.21 -12.61 -1.31
C TYR A 266 -6.24 -13.56 -0.61
N LEU A 267 -5.02 -13.09 -0.28
CA LEU A 267 -3.98 -13.91 0.31
C LEU A 267 -4.26 -14.27 1.78
N ASN A 268 -4.62 -13.27 2.60
CA ASN A 268 -4.72 -13.46 4.05
C ASN A 268 -6.09 -13.96 4.47
N GLU A 269 -7.16 -13.48 3.84
CA GLU A 269 -8.52 -13.78 4.28
C GLU A 269 -9.14 -14.93 3.49
N ALA A 270 -9.14 -14.80 2.16
CA ALA A 270 -9.74 -15.81 1.28
C ALA A 270 -8.81 -17.02 1.00
N LYS A 271 -7.50 -16.88 1.29
CA LYS A 271 -6.46 -17.92 1.01
C LYS A 271 -6.37 -18.29 -0.46
N ILE A 272 -6.57 -17.32 -1.33
CA ILE A 272 -6.53 -17.46 -2.78
C ILE A 272 -5.11 -17.13 -3.28
N PRO A 273 -4.45 -18.02 -4.04
CA PRO A 273 -3.20 -17.75 -4.71
C PRO A 273 -3.28 -16.46 -5.56
N THR A 274 -2.41 -15.48 -5.28
CA THR A 274 -2.54 -14.14 -5.86
C THR A 274 -1.18 -13.59 -6.30
N VAL A 275 -1.18 -12.87 -7.42
CA VAL A 275 -0.04 -12.10 -7.89
C VAL A 275 -0.45 -10.65 -8.11
N ILE A 276 0.39 -9.71 -7.69
CA ILE A 276 0.27 -8.30 -8.04
C ILE A 276 0.98 -8.11 -9.39
N LEU A 277 0.24 -7.68 -10.40
CA LEU A 277 0.77 -7.55 -11.75
C LEU A 277 0.04 -6.47 -12.51
N GLY A 278 0.71 -5.38 -12.82
CA GLY A 278 0.17 -4.31 -13.64
C GLY A 278 1.22 -3.46 -14.34
N PRO A 279 0.80 -2.68 -15.33
CA PRO A 279 1.67 -1.77 -16.07
C PRO A 279 1.98 -0.51 -15.24
N GLY A 280 3.14 0.08 -15.50
CA GLY A 280 3.58 1.33 -14.90
C GLY A 280 4.26 1.17 -13.56
N SER A 281 4.72 2.29 -13.01
CA SER A 281 5.53 2.34 -11.79
C SER A 281 4.83 3.18 -10.72
N LEU A 282 4.81 2.69 -9.49
CA LEU A 282 4.36 3.48 -8.31
C LEU A 282 5.14 4.78 -8.11
N SER A 283 6.34 4.90 -8.68
CA SER A 283 7.16 6.11 -8.53
C SER A 283 6.52 7.38 -9.10
N VAL A 284 5.53 7.23 -9.97
CA VAL A 284 4.78 8.34 -10.58
C VAL A 284 3.32 8.40 -10.10
N ALA A 285 2.88 7.42 -9.31
CA ALA A 285 1.56 7.43 -8.68
C ALA A 285 1.44 8.58 -7.66
N HIS A 286 0.22 9.04 -7.40
CA HIS A 286 -0.12 10.09 -6.43
C HIS A 286 0.52 11.47 -6.71
N ALA A 287 1.41 11.58 -7.71
CA ALA A 287 2.03 12.84 -8.12
C ALA A 287 1.19 13.59 -9.17
N ALA A 288 1.49 14.88 -9.37
CA ALA A 288 1.01 15.57 -10.55
C ALA A 288 1.68 14.98 -11.80
N ASP A 289 0.99 15.09 -12.94
CA ASP A 289 1.43 14.47 -14.20
C ASP A 289 1.64 12.95 -14.09
N GLU A 290 0.85 12.28 -13.28
CA GLU A 290 0.79 10.82 -13.26
C GLU A 290 0.59 10.26 -14.66
N TRP A 291 1.30 9.21 -15.00
CA TRP A 291 1.27 8.65 -16.36
C TRP A 291 1.58 7.16 -16.38
N VAL A 292 1.13 6.50 -17.46
CA VAL A 292 1.54 5.13 -17.82
C VAL A 292 1.92 5.08 -19.29
N ARG A 293 2.89 4.25 -19.67
CA ARG A 293 3.27 4.08 -21.08
C ARG A 293 2.21 3.30 -21.85
N VAL A 294 1.85 3.79 -23.02
CA VAL A 294 0.86 3.12 -23.88
C VAL A 294 1.36 1.76 -24.37
N ASP A 295 2.65 1.64 -24.69
CA ASP A 295 3.25 0.37 -25.10
C ASP A 295 3.25 -0.65 -23.94
N GLU A 296 3.39 -0.19 -22.69
CA GLU A 296 3.32 -1.05 -21.52
C GLU A 296 1.87 -1.51 -21.25
N LEU A 297 0.88 -0.64 -21.43
CA LEU A 297 -0.54 -1.02 -21.40
C LEU A 297 -0.86 -2.12 -22.43
N ILE A 298 -0.31 -2.00 -23.64
CA ILE A 298 -0.50 -3.00 -24.70
C ILE A 298 0.17 -4.33 -24.31
N ARG A 299 1.39 -4.28 -23.76
CA ARG A 299 2.10 -5.47 -23.27
C ARG A 299 1.33 -6.14 -22.13
N ALA A 300 0.83 -5.35 -21.17
CA ALA A 300 -0.01 -5.85 -20.09
C ALA A 300 -1.26 -6.56 -20.64
N ALA A 301 -1.97 -5.95 -21.58
CA ALA A 301 -3.16 -6.55 -22.18
C ALA A 301 -2.86 -7.88 -22.89
N ARG A 302 -1.72 -7.99 -23.58
CA ARG A 302 -1.30 -9.24 -24.24
C ARG A 302 -0.90 -10.31 -23.20
N ALA A 303 -0.15 -9.92 -22.17
CA ALA A 303 0.21 -10.82 -21.07
C ALA A 303 -1.03 -11.35 -20.35
N TYR A 304 -1.98 -10.48 -20.02
CA TYR A 304 -3.25 -10.90 -19.40
C TYR A 304 -4.05 -11.83 -20.33
N ALA A 305 -4.16 -11.54 -21.62
CA ALA A 305 -4.87 -12.41 -22.54
C ALA A 305 -4.25 -13.82 -22.60
N ARG A 306 -2.92 -13.90 -22.67
CA ARG A 306 -2.18 -15.17 -22.62
C ARG A 306 -2.41 -15.88 -21.29
N LEU A 307 -2.30 -15.18 -20.19
CA LEU A 307 -2.49 -15.74 -18.86
C LEU A 307 -3.90 -16.29 -18.67
N PHE A 308 -4.94 -15.54 -19.07
CA PHE A 308 -6.33 -15.98 -18.95
C PHE A 308 -6.59 -17.26 -19.77
N VAL A 309 -6.11 -17.29 -21.01
CA VAL A 309 -6.25 -18.48 -21.88
C VAL A 309 -5.50 -19.69 -21.31
N THR A 310 -4.28 -19.48 -20.83
CA THR A 310 -3.45 -20.57 -20.30
C THR A 310 -3.97 -21.10 -18.96
N PHE A 311 -4.39 -20.22 -18.06
CA PHE A 311 -4.87 -20.61 -16.74
C PHE A 311 -6.24 -21.30 -16.79
N LEU A 312 -7.16 -20.77 -17.60
CA LEU A 312 -8.53 -21.29 -17.67
C LEU A 312 -8.68 -22.46 -18.68
N GLY A 313 -7.66 -22.72 -19.46
CA GLY A 313 -7.71 -23.76 -20.50
C GLY A 313 -8.59 -23.33 -21.67
N ALA A 314 -8.06 -23.30 -22.88
CA ALA A 314 -8.80 -23.02 -24.10
C ALA A 314 -8.42 -24.05 -25.18
#